data_f15bdf34b44df0814e60fdeb0d673f6a
#
_entry.id   f15bdf34b44df0814e60fdeb0d673f6a
#
_cell.length_a   1.000
_cell.length_b   1.000
_cell.length_c   1.000
_cell.angle_alpha   90.00
_cell.angle_beta   90.00
_cell.angle_gamma   90.00
#
_symmetry.space_group_name_H-M   'P 1'
#
loop_
_entity.id
_entity.type
_entity.pdbx_description
1 polymer ?
#
loop_
_entity_poly.entity_id
_entity_poly.type
_entity_poly.pdbx_seq_one_letter_code
_entity_poly.pdbx_strand_id
1 'polypeptide(L)'
;QARRDLPAFGTTHADYFYGPVPCTRELTPEEIDEDYEKNTGKVIVETFKARGIDPLYVPGVLCASHGPFTWGKDAVQAVYHAVVLEEVARMAILTLTIDPGALPAPQHVLDKHFMRKHGPNAYYGQK
;
A
#
# COMPACT_ATOMS: atom_id res chain seq x y z
N GLN A 1 1.89 -12.97 0.13
CA GLN A 1 1.36 -14.24 -0.16
C GLN A 1 -0.08 -14.50 0.29
N ALA A 2 -0.66 -13.62 1.11
CA ALA A 2 -2.07 -13.73 1.52
C ALA A 2 -3.06 -13.43 0.36
N ARG A 3 -2.57 -12.92 -0.77
CA ARG A 3 -3.37 -12.58 -1.97
C ARG A 3 -4.55 -11.66 -1.66
N ARG A 4 -4.33 -10.74 -0.75
CA ARG A 4 -5.33 -9.76 -0.31
C ARG A 4 -4.67 -8.43 -0.04
N ASP A 5 -5.46 -7.37 -0.06
CA ASP A 5 -5.01 -6.05 0.34
C ASP A 5 -4.52 -6.04 1.80
N LEU A 6 -3.57 -5.17 2.08
CA LEU A 6 -3.20 -4.85 3.44
C LEU A 6 -4.15 -3.80 4.00
N PRO A 7 -5.00 -4.14 5.00
CA PRO A 7 -5.96 -3.20 5.54
C PRO A 7 -5.28 -2.13 6.41
N ALA A 8 -5.86 -0.94 6.42
CA ALA A 8 -5.38 0.18 7.22
C ALA A 8 -5.95 0.12 8.64
N PHE A 9 -5.25 -0.51 9.58
CA PHE A 9 -5.76 -0.68 10.95
C PHE A 9 -5.48 0.50 11.88
N GLY A 10 -4.53 1.36 11.58
CA GLY A 10 -4.17 2.40 12.55
C GLY A 10 -3.52 3.63 11.94
N THR A 11 -3.20 4.55 12.81
CA THR A 11 -2.70 5.88 12.43
C THR A 11 -1.31 5.84 11.82
N THR A 12 -0.46 4.88 12.19
CA THR A 12 0.84 4.68 11.54
C THR A 12 0.67 4.34 10.07
N HIS A 13 -0.26 3.42 9.73
CA HIS A 13 -0.61 3.13 8.34
C HIS A 13 -1.14 4.39 7.63
N ALA A 14 -2.10 5.07 8.24
CA ALA A 14 -2.75 6.26 7.70
C ALA A 14 -1.79 7.43 7.44
N ASP A 15 -0.71 7.53 8.18
CA ASP A 15 0.30 8.57 8.00
C ASP A 15 1.10 8.43 6.69
N TYR A 16 1.08 7.25 6.03
CA TYR A 16 1.89 6.96 4.85
C TYR A 16 1.11 6.41 3.65
N PHE A 17 -0.02 5.75 3.91
CA PHE A 17 -0.87 5.16 2.88
C PHE A 17 -2.31 5.60 3.09
N TYR A 18 -2.88 6.29 2.13
CA TYR A 18 -4.27 6.78 2.19
C TYR A 18 -5.26 5.70 1.80
N GLY A 19 -5.44 4.75 2.68
CA GLY A 19 -6.28 3.57 2.48
C GLY A 19 -5.51 2.25 2.51
N PRO A 20 -6.14 1.14 2.16
CA PRO A 20 -5.46 -0.15 2.10
C PRO A 20 -4.39 -0.16 1.02
N VAL A 21 -3.26 -0.85 1.28
CA VAL A 21 -2.29 -1.11 0.22
C VAL A 21 -2.83 -2.23 -0.66
N PRO A 22 -3.03 -1.98 -1.98
CA PRO A 22 -3.68 -2.92 -2.85
C PRO A 22 -2.82 -4.16 -3.13
N CYS A 23 -3.48 -5.30 -3.34
CA CYS A 23 -2.87 -6.50 -3.90
C CYS A 23 -3.33 -6.65 -5.35
N THR A 24 -2.38 -6.92 -6.26
CA THR A 24 -2.70 -7.19 -7.67
C THR A 24 -3.39 -8.55 -7.83
N ARG A 25 -4.02 -8.77 -8.99
CA ARG A 25 -4.31 -10.13 -9.46
C ARG A 25 -3.01 -10.89 -9.74
N GLU A 26 -3.09 -12.18 -9.87
CA GLU A 26 -1.98 -12.98 -10.40
C GLU A 26 -1.80 -12.72 -11.90
N LEU A 27 -0.56 -12.91 -12.37
CA LEU A 27 -0.25 -12.98 -13.79
C LEU A 27 -0.82 -14.28 -14.36
N THR A 28 -1.26 -14.25 -15.62
CA THR A 28 -1.63 -15.48 -16.34
C THR A 28 -0.36 -16.23 -16.77
N PRO A 29 -0.47 -17.54 -17.09
CA PRO A 29 0.67 -18.28 -17.64
C PRO A 29 1.29 -17.60 -18.86
N GLU A 30 0.48 -17.08 -19.77
CA GLU A 30 0.93 -16.39 -20.98
C GLU A 30 1.69 -15.10 -20.64
N GLU A 31 1.21 -14.32 -19.67
CA GLU A 31 1.90 -13.09 -19.21
C GLU A 31 3.27 -13.42 -18.58
N ILE A 32 3.40 -14.59 -17.94
CA ILE A 32 4.66 -15.05 -17.36
C ILE A 32 5.63 -15.49 -18.45
N ASP A 33 5.15 -16.23 -19.44
CA ASP A 33 5.98 -16.81 -20.50
C ASP A 33 6.45 -15.75 -21.52
N GLU A 34 5.65 -14.71 -21.77
CA GLU A 34 5.97 -13.67 -22.76
C GLU A 34 7.01 -12.64 -22.27
N ASP A 35 6.68 -11.93 -21.17
CA ASP A 35 7.49 -10.80 -20.69
C ASP A 35 7.16 -10.52 -19.20
N TYR A 36 7.67 -11.37 -18.33
CA TYR A 36 7.33 -11.43 -16.92
C TYR A 36 7.45 -10.09 -16.20
N GLU A 37 8.60 -9.42 -16.32
CA GLU A 37 8.88 -8.17 -15.61
C GLU A 37 7.97 -7.06 -16.09
N LYS A 38 7.79 -6.94 -17.39
CA LYS A 38 6.91 -5.93 -17.98
C LYS A 38 5.44 -6.18 -17.65
N ASN A 39 4.99 -7.43 -17.68
CA ASN A 39 3.62 -7.78 -17.34
C ASN A 39 3.36 -7.61 -15.84
N THR A 40 4.35 -7.82 -14.98
CA THR A 40 4.27 -7.42 -13.57
C THR A 40 4.04 -5.91 -13.43
N GLY A 41 4.78 -5.09 -14.16
CA GLY A 41 4.56 -3.64 -14.18
C GLY A 41 3.18 -3.25 -14.71
N LYS A 42 2.69 -3.90 -15.76
CA LYS A 42 1.35 -3.65 -16.32
C LYS A 42 0.24 -3.94 -15.33
N VAL A 43 0.31 -5.07 -14.62
CA VAL A 43 -0.71 -5.47 -13.65
C VAL A 43 -0.76 -4.54 -12.44
N ILE A 44 0.38 -3.96 -12.05
CA ILE A 44 0.42 -2.90 -11.04
C ILE A 44 -0.39 -1.68 -11.52
N VAL A 45 -0.07 -1.17 -12.72
CA VAL A 45 -0.76 -0.01 -13.31
C VAL A 45 -2.25 -0.28 -13.50
N GLU A 46 -2.60 -1.48 -13.98
CA GLU A 46 -3.99 -1.94 -14.11
C GLU A 46 -4.74 -1.85 -12.78
N THR A 47 -4.13 -2.37 -11.70
CA THR A 47 -4.73 -2.40 -10.36
C THR A 47 -5.06 -0.98 -9.86
N PHE A 48 -4.13 -0.04 -10.00
CA PHE A 48 -4.33 1.34 -9.57
C PHE A 48 -5.41 2.05 -10.39
N LYS A 49 -5.37 1.90 -11.72
CA LYS A 49 -6.36 2.50 -12.61
C LYS A 49 -7.77 1.94 -12.39
N ALA A 50 -7.91 0.63 -12.33
CA ALA A 50 -9.21 -0.03 -12.17
C ALA A 50 -9.86 0.32 -10.82
N ARG A 51 -9.05 0.58 -9.79
CA ARG A 51 -9.53 0.88 -8.44
C ARG A 51 -9.58 2.38 -8.12
N GLY A 52 -9.16 3.25 -9.05
CA GLY A 52 -9.11 4.70 -8.83
C GLY A 52 -8.18 5.12 -7.71
N ILE A 53 -7.09 4.37 -7.48
CA ILE A 53 -6.11 4.67 -6.41
C ILE A 53 -5.07 5.65 -6.95
N ASP A 54 -4.85 6.74 -6.22
CA ASP A 54 -3.76 7.67 -6.53
C ASP A 54 -2.41 7.07 -6.05
N PRO A 55 -1.46 6.81 -6.96
CA PRO A 55 -0.15 6.25 -6.59
C PRO A 55 0.72 7.20 -5.75
N LEU A 56 0.41 8.48 -5.70
CA LEU A 56 1.08 9.44 -4.81
C LEU A 56 0.56 9.33 -3.37
N TYR A 57 -0.68 8.88 -3.21
CA TYR A 57 -1.32 8.71 -1.90
C TYR A 57 -1.17 7.30 -1.33
N VAL A 58 -0.93 6.32 -2.19
CA VAL A 58 -0.63 4.94 -1.80
C VAL A 58 0.65 4.50 -2.52
N PRO A 59 1.84 4.90 -2.03
CA PRO A 59 3.11 4.65 -2.70
C PRO A 59 3.64 3.22 -2.49
N GLY A 60 2.78 2.22 -2.66
CA GLY A 60 3.12 0.81 -2.54
C GLY A 60 2.03 -0.11 -3.05
N VAL A 61 2.42 -1.33 -3.39
CA VAL A 61 1.54 -2.40 -3.90
C VAL A 61 2.08 -3.75 -3.50
N LEU A 62 1.19 -4.70 -3.27
CA LEU A 62 1.53 -6.11 -3.10
C LEU A 62 1.26 -6.83 -4.43
N CYS A 63 2.28 -7.40 -5.04
CA CYS A 63 2.07 -8.25 -6.22
C CYS A 63 1.79 -9.68 -5.76
N ALA A 64 0.65 -10.23 -6.20
CA ALA A 64 0.25 -11.59 -5.86
C ALA A 64 1.35 -12.59 -6.24
N SER A 65 1.67 -13.51 -5.33
CA SER A 65 2.71 -14.54 -5.47
C SER A 65 4.13 -14.02 -5.74
N HIS A 66 4.36 -12.70 -5.69
CA HIS A 66 5.67 -12.08 -5.91
C HIS A 66 6.19 -11.40 -4.62
N GLY A 67 5.64 -10.24 -4.27
CA GLY A 67 6.10 -9.43 -3.14
C GLY A 67 5.69 -7.97 -3.30
N PRO A 68 6.15 -7.08 -2.41
CA PRO A 68 5.82 -5.66 -2.48
C PRO A 68 6.69 -4.91 -3.48
N PHE A 69 6.10 -3.87 -4.05
CA PHE A 69 6.82 -2.77 -4.69
C PHE A 69 6.46 -1.46 -3.99
N THR A 70 7.44 -0.59 -3.83
CA THR A 70 7.25 0.75 -3.30
C THR A 70 7.97 1.77 -4.16
N TRP A 71 7.52 3.01 -4.10
CA TRP A 71 8.11 4.12 -4.83
C TRP A 71 8.10 5.40 -4.00
N GLY A 72 8.74 6.42 -4.52
CA GLY A 72 8.82 7.75 -3.92
C GLY A 72 9.44 8.74 -4.91
N LYS A 73 9.61 9.99 -4.49
CA LYS A 73 10.27 11.03 -5.31
C LYS A 73 11.74 10.73 -5.60
N ASP A 74 12.36 9.87 -4.77
CA ASP A 74 13.74 9.44 -4.89
C ASP A 74 13.92 8.03 -4.28
N ALA A 75 15.09 7.43 -4.44
CA ALA A 75 15.41 6.11 -3.95
C ALA A 75 15.32 6.01 -2.42
N VAL A 76 15.70 7.07 -1.70
CA VAL A 76 15.65 7.10 -0.23
C VAL A 76 14.19 7.01 0.24
N GLN A 77 13.29 7.78 -0.37
CA GLN A 77 11.87 7.74 -0.04
C GLN A 77 11.24 6.41 -0.44
N ALA A 78 11.62 5.82 -1.58
CA ALA A 78 11.13 4.50 -1.98
C ALA A 78 11.51 3.42 -0.95
N VAL A 79 12.76 3.40 -0.49
CA VAL A 79 13.23 2.48 0.58
C VAL A 79 12.52 2.76 1.90
N TYR A 80 12.32 4.03 2.25
CA TYR A 80 11.58 4.41 3.46
C TYR A 80 10.14 3.85 3.43
N HIS A 81 9.44 3.99 2.29
CA HIS A 81 8.11 3.40 2.14
C HIS A 81 8.12 1.87 2.23
N ALA A 82 9.19 1.20 1.77
CA ALA A 82 9.32 -0.25 1.92
C ALA A 82 9.43 -0.66 3.39
N VAL A 83 10.24 0.05 4.18
CA VAL A 83 10.37 -0.19 5.62
C VAL A 83 9.04 0.04 6.34
N VAL A 84 8.34 1.13 6.01
CA VAL A 84 7.03 1.41 6.60
C VAL A 84 6.01 0.34 6.19
N LEU A 85 6.00 -0.08 4.93
CA LEU A 85 5.09 -1.12 4.44
C LEU A 85 5.29 -2.44 5.19
N GLU A 86 6.54 -2.85 5.38
CA GLU A 86 6.87 -4.06 6.15
C GLU A 86 6.35 -3.96 7.60
N GLU A 87 6.58 -2.82 8.25
CA GLU A 87 6.15 -2.62 9.64
C GLU A 87 4.62 -2.60 9.78
N VAL A 88 3.90 -1.88 8.91
CA VAL A 88 2.42 -1.87 9.00
C VAL A 88 1.82 -3.22 8.62
N ALA A 89 2.47 -4.01 7.77
CA ALA A 89 2.08 -5.38 7.49
C ALA A 89 2.26 -6.27 8.72
N ARG A 90 3.37 -6.13 9.44
CA ARG A 90 3.62 -6.82 10.72
C ARG A 90 2.58 -6.43 11.77
N MET A 91 2.29 -5.13 11.91
CA MET A 91 1.26 -4.63 12.82
C MET A 91 -0.13 -5.20 12.48
N ALA A 92 -0.47 -5.31 11.20
CA ALA A 92 -1.74 -5.88 10.75
C ALA A 92 -1.86 -7.37 11.11
N ILE A 93 -0.80 -8.15 10.94
CA ILE A 93 -0.76 -9.57 11.36
C ILE A 93 -1.00 -9.68 12.87
N LEU A 94 -0.29 -8.89 13.67
CA LEU A 94 -0.44 -8.89 15.13
C LEU A 94 -1.85 -8.47 15.56
N THR A 95 -2.43 -7.45 14.91
CA THR A 95 -3.80 -7.01 15.15
C THR A 95 -4.80 -8.14 14.92
N LEU A 96 -4.70 -8.82 13.76
CA LEU A 96 -5.59 -9.95 13.43
C LEU A 96 -5.31 -11.20 14.25
N THR A 97 -4.12 -11.33 14.84
CA THR A 97 -3.79 -12.40 15.79
C THR A 97 -4.48 -12.16 17.13
N ILE A 98 -4.53 -10.90 17.58
CA ILE A 98 -5.20 -10.51 18.84
C ILE A 98 -6.72 -10.54 18.68
N ASP A 99 -7.22 -9.98 17.59
CA ASP A 99 -8.64 -9.94 17.24
C ASP A 99 -8.83 -10.24 15.74
N PRO A 100 -9.19 -11.48 15.39
CA PRO A 100 -9.47 -11.86 14.00
C PRO A 100 -10.63 -11.08 13.36
N GLY A 101 -11.50 -10.46 14.17
CA GLY A 101 -12.62 -9.63 13.74
C GLY A 101 -12.31 -8.15 13.64
N ALA A 102 -11.06 -7.73 13.87
CA ALA A 102 -10.67 -6.32 13.84
C ALA A 102 -11.06 -5.65 12.52
N LEU A 103 -11.69 -4.48 12.63
CA LEU A 103 -12.08 -3.68 11.47
C LEU A 103 -11.01 -2.62 11.15
N PRO A 104 -10.83 -2.26 9.87
CA PRO A 104 -9.97 -1.16 9.48
C PRO A 104 -10.34 0.15 10.17
N ALA A 105 -9.37 1.05 10.30
CA ALA A 105 -9.59 2.38 10.84
C ALA A 105 -10.68 3.13 10.04
N PRO A 106 -11.58 3.87 10.70
CA PRO A 106 -12.62 4.64 10.02
C PRO A 106 -12.02 5.69 9.09
N GLN A 107 -12.72 5.99 7.98
CA GLN A 107 -12.23 6.92 6.95
C GLN A 107 -11.81 8.28 7.52
N HIS A 108 -12.56 8.84 8.47
CA HIS A 108 -12.22 10.14 9.08
C HIS A 108 -10.90 10.13 9.85
N VAL A 109 -10.45 8.97 10.34
CA VAL A 109 -9.13 8.81 10.97
C VAL A 109 -8.05 8.81 9.90
N LEU A 110 -8.26 8.09 8.78
CA LEU A 110 -7.36 8.10 7.63
C LEU A 110 -7.20 9.52 7.07
N ASP A 111 -8.31 10.21 6.85
CA ASP A 111 -8.34 11.59 6.36
C ASP A 111 -7.53 12.51 7.26
N LYS A 112 -7.80 12.47 8.57
CA LYS A 112 -7.11 13.33 9.54
C LYS A 112 -5.60 13.09 9.53
N HIS A 113 -5.17 11.83 9.58
CA HIS A 113 -3.76 11.49 9.67
C HIS A 113 -3.00 11.74 8.37
N PHE A 114 -3.56 11.35 7.24
CA PHE A 114 -2.92 11.53 5.95
C PHE A 114 -2.84 13.02 5.57
N MET A 115 -3.97 13.74 5.65
CA MET A 115 -4.03 15.13 5.18
C MET A 115 -3.21 16.10 6.02
N ARG A 116 -3.01 15.83 7.32
CA ARG A 116 -2.12 16.67 8.15
C ARG A 116 -0.65 16.61 7.72
N LYS A 117 -0.25 15.54 7.00
CA LYS A 117 1.12 15.34 6.49
C LYS A 117 1.26 15.65 5.01
N HIS A 118 0.26 15.29 4.22
CA HIS A 118 0.34 15.27 2.75
C HIS A 118 -0.69 16.18 2.07
N GLY A 119 -1.65 16.70 2.82
CA GLY A 119 -2.68 17.58 2.27
C GLY A 119 -2.19 19.01 1.98
N PRO A 120 -3.02 19.82 1.30
CA PRO A 120 -2.68 21.20 0.94
C PRO A 120 -2.40 22.11 2.14
N ASN A 121 -2.92 21.76 3.32
CA ASN A 121 -2.71 22.47 4.57
C ASN A 121 -1.90 21.62 5.57
N ALA A 122 -0.93 20.86 5.08
CA ALA A 122 -0.11 20.01 5.93
C ALA A 122 0.66 20.82 6.97
N TYR A 123 0.63 20.36 8.23
CA TYR A 123 1.25 21.04 9.37
C TYR A 123 2.07 20.11 10.26
N TYR A 124 2.08 18.82 9.99
CA TYR A 124 2.76 17.80 10.79
C TYR A 124 3.77 17.02 9.96
N GLY A 125 5.01 16.87 10.48
CA GLY A 125 6.06 16.11 9.80
C GLY A 125 6.66 16.80 8.59
N GLN A 126 6.62 18.14 8.53
CA GLN A 126 7.14 18.96 7.42
C GLN A 126 8.61 19.33 7.56
N LYS A 127 9.34 18.80 8.53
CA LYS A 127 10.77 19.07 8.75
C LYS A 127 11.62 17.95 8.22
#